data_d0331e3ebebd6b4fc32db94cb5606104
#
_entry.id   d0331e3ebebd6b4fc32db94cb5606104
#
_cell.length_a   1.000
_cell.length_b   1.000
_cell.length_c   1.000
_cell.angle_alpha   90.00
_cell.angle_beta   90.00
_cell.angle_gamma   90.00
#
_symmetry.space_group_name_H-M   'P 1'
#
loop_
_entity.id
_entity.type
_entity.pdbx_description
1 polymer ?
#
loop_
_entity_poly.entity_id
_entity_poly.type
_entity_poly.pdbx_seq_one_letter_code
_entity_poly.pdbx_strand_id
1 'polypeptide(L)'
;MSCWLQTKTWPEVQETIKKAKGVAIIPVGSVEQHSTHLPVGTDTYVAITLAECAGEETDAVVTPPLWFGWSPHHMVRPGTITIRPEPLIDLTYDMMASLKAHGLDKIILINGHRIVNVVWMQIAAERAQRELGVTV
;
A
#
# COMPACT_ATOMS: atom_id res chain seq x y z
N MET A 1 19.25 2.75 7.98
CA MET A 1 18.87 1.52 7.20
C MET A 1 17.58 1.83 6.46
N SER A 2 17.41 1.34 5.22
CA SER A 2 16.17 1.56 4.46
C SER A 2 14.94 1.05 5.22
N CYS A 3 13.81 1.79 5.18
CA CYS A 3 12.53 1.36 5.75
C CYS A 3 11.84 0.28 4.89
N TRP A 4 12.25 0.12 3.63
CA TRP A 4 11.66 -0.76 2.65
C TRP A 4 11.89 -2.24 2.94
N LEU A 5 10.82 -3.02 3.00
CA LEU A 5 10.85 -4.47 3.24
C LEU A 5 11.62 -5.23 2.15
N GLN A 6 11.35 -4.92 0.87
CA GLN A 6 11.91 -5.61 -0.28
C GLN A 6 13.41 -5.39 -0.50
N THR A 7 14.03 -4.48 0.21
CA THR A 7 15.48 -4.23 0.13
C THR A 7 16.30 -5.00 1.17
N LYS A 8 15.65 -5.85 1.94
CA LYS A 8 16.25 -6.57 3.08
C LYS A 8 16.24 -8.08 2.87
N THR A 9 17.23 -8.73 3.43
CA THR A 9 17.23 -10.18 3.65
C THR A 9 16.27 -10.54 4.79
N TRP A 10 15.82 -11.80 4.86
CA TRP A 10 14.88 -12.19 5.92
C TRP A 10 15.39 -11.99 7.37
N PRO A 11 16.70 -12.15 7.70
CA PRO A 11 17.18 -11.80 9.04
C PRO A 11 17.11 -10.30 9.34
N GLU A 12 17.40 -9.45 8.34
CA GLU A 12 17.27 -7.98 8.48
C GLU A 12 15.81 -7.56 8.63
N VAL A 13 14.88 -8.24 7.94
CA VAL A 13 13.44 -8.05 8.13
C VAL A 13 13.04 -8.35 9.57
N GLN A 14 13.52 -9.46 10.14
CA GLN A 14 13.22 -9.85 11.52
C GLN A 14 13.65 -8.77 12.52
N GLU A 15 14.84 -8.20 12.34
CA GLU A 15 15.32 -7.10 13.18
C GLU A 15 14.52 -5.80 12.98
N THR A 16 14.09 -5.53 11.74
CA THR A 16 13.26 -4.36 11.44
C THR A 16 11.87 -4.49 12.10
N ILE A 17 11.24 -5.65 12.04
CA ILE A 17 9.95 -5.92 12.68
C ILE A 17 10.01 -5.70 14.19
N LYS A 18 11.09 -6.12 14.86
CA LYS A 18 11.27 -5.87 16.29
C LYS A 18 11.25 -4.39 16.63
N LYS A 19 11.84 -3.53 15.78
CA LYS A 19 11.90 -2.08 15.97
C LYS A 19 10.57 -1.41 15.62
N ALA A 20 9.85 -1.92 14.64
CA ALA A 20 8.62 -1.35 14.11
C ALA A 20 7.43 -1.36 15.08
N LYS A 21 7.54 -2.03 16.25
CA LYS A 21 6.49 -2.09 17.28
C LYS A 21 5.11 -2.51 16.72
N GLY A 22 5.14 -3.38 15.73
CA GLY A 22 3.95 -3.90 15.06
C GLY A 22 3.40 -3.01 13.94
N VAL A 23 4.08 -1.93 13.55
CA VAL A 23 3.59 -0.98 12.54
C VAL A 23 4.13 -1.32 11.15
N ALA A 24 3.22 -1.41 10.17
CA ALA A 24 3.54 -1.51 8.75
C ALA A 24 2.80 -0.45 7.93
N ILE A 25 3.43 -0.01 6.86
CA ILE A 25 2.86 0.95 5.90
C ILE A 25 2.78 0.28 4.53
N ILE A 26 1.61 0.31 3.92
CA ILE A 26 1.37 -0.17 2.55
C ILE A 26 1.07 1.04 1.67
N PRO A 27 1.99 1.44 0.77
CA PRO A 27 1.71 2.48 -0.22
C PRO A 27 0.77 1.94 -1.29
N VAL A 28 -0.28 2.69 -1.61
CA VAL A 28 -1.31 2.32 -2.59
C VAL A 28 -1.45 3.43 -3.62
N GLY A 29 -1.22 3.11 -4.88
CA GLY A 29 -1.25 4.06 -5.97
C GLY A 29 -2.25 3.72 -7.07
N SER A 30 -1.98 4.26 -8.24
CA SER A 30 -2.64 3.95 -9.50
C SER A 30 -1.69 4.25 -10.66
N VAL A 31 -1.90 3.58 -11.78
CA VAL A 31 -1.29 3.92 -13.07
C VAL A 31 -2.39 4.46 -13.96
N GLU A 32 -2.49 5.78 -14.08
CA GLU A 32 -3.55 6.44 -14.83
C GLU A 32 -3.08 7.71 -15.51
N GLN A 33 -3.78 8.13 -16.54
CA GLN A 33 -3.48 9.36 -17.24
C GLN A 33 -3.70 10.59 -16.35
N HIS A 34 -2.78 11.54 -16.38
CA HIS A 34 -2.82 12.81 -15.67
C HIS A 34 -2.73 13.98 -16.65
N SER A 35 -3.62 14.00 -17.65
CA SER A 35 -3.57 14.98 -18.73
C SER A 35 -2.22 14.92 -19.49
N THR A 36 -1.69 16.06 -19.96
CA THR A 36 -0.48 16.12 -20.78
C THR A 36 0.79 16.51 -20.01
N HIS A 37 0.70 16.69 -18.70
CA HIS A 37 1.77 17.34 -17.91
C HIS A 37 2.37 16.49 -16.79
N LEU A 38 1.70 15.40 -16.34
CA LEU A 38 2.24 14.50 -15.31
C LEU A 38 2.35 13.06 -15.82
N PRO A 39 3.32 12.28 -15.33
CA PRO A 39 3.47 10.89 -15.70
C PRO A 39 2.32 10.03 -15.16
N VAL A 40 2.04 8.92 -15.84
CA VAL A 40 0.94 8.01 -15.47
C VAL A 40 1.12 7.31 -14.12
N GLY A 41 2.31 7.30 -13.56
CA GLY A 41 2.61 6.73 -12.23
C GLY A 41 2.55 7.72 -11.08
N THR A 42 2.08 8.94 -11.30
CA THR A 42 2.10 10.04 -10.32
C THR A 42 1.54 9.62 -8.96
N ASP A 43 0.39 8.99 -8.93
CA ASP A 43 -0.26 8.56 -7.68
C ASP A 43 0.60 7.59 -6.87
N THR A 44 1.21 6.64 -7.56
CA THR A 44 2.09 5.66 -6.91
C THR A 44 3.37 6.32 -6.41
N TYR A 45 3.96 7.24 -7.16
CA TYR A 45 5.15 7.98 -6.70
C TYR A 45 4.85 8.83 -5.46
N VAL A 46 3.68 9.46 -5.40
CA VAL A 46 3.26 10.22 -4.20
C VAL A 46 3.12 9.29 -2.99
N ALA A 47 2.42 8.16 -3.16
CA ALA A 47 2.26 7.18 -2.08
C ALA A 47 3.62 6.62 -1.59
N ILE A 48 4.53 6.30 -2.51
CA ILE A 48 5.89 5.83 -2.21
C ILE A 48 6.64 6.87 -1.38
N THR A 49 6.68 8.12 -1.84
CA THR A 49 7.43 9.18 -1.16
C THR A 49 6.91 9.42 0.26
N LEU A 50 5.60 9.49 0.43
CA LEU A 50 4.99 9.68 1.75
C LEU A 50 5.25 8.49 2.68
N ALA A 51 5.16 7.26 2.16
CA ALA A 51 5.43 6.06 2.94
C ALA A 51 6.90 5.95 3.36
N GLU A 52 7.82 6.30 2.47
CA GLU A 52 9.26 6.33 2.76
C GLU A 52 9.58 7.34 3.86
N CYS A 53 9.13 8.59 3.72
CA CYS A 53 9.30 9.61 4.75
C CYS A 53 8.73 9.17 6.10
N ALA A 54 7.51 8.63 6.12
CA ALA A 54 6.89 8.16 7.35
C ALA A 54 7.65 6.97 7.97
N GLY A 55 8.10 6.03 7.13
CA GLY A 55 8.87 4.87 7.59
C GLY A 55 10.23 5.23 8.17
N GLU A 56 10.92 6.23 7.58
CA GLU A 56 12.20 6.72 8.09
C GLU A 56 12.07 7.45 9.43
N GLU A 57 10.97 8.17 9.63
CA GLU A 57 10.69 8.92 10.87
C GLU A 57 10.19 8.04 12.02
N THR A 58 9.61 6.87 11.73
CA THR A 58 8.86 6.09 12.74
C THR A 58 9.39 4.68 12.99
N ASP A 59 10.41 4.23 12.27
CA ASP A 59 10.86 2.83 12.23
C ASP A 59 9.80 1.84 11.70
N ALA A 60 8.68 2.30 11.13
CA ALA A 60 7.67 1.43 10.55
C ALA A 60 8.22 0.66 9.35
N VAL A 61 7.75 -0.57 9.16
CA VAL A 61 8.07 -1.37 7.96
C VAL A 61 7.28 -0.85 6.77
N VAL A 62 7.95 -0.48 5.68
CA VAL A 62 7.28 -0.09 4.44
C VAL A 62 7.31 -1.25 3.45
N THR A 63 6.14 -1.69 2.98
CA THR A 63 6.02 -2.77 2.00
C THR A 63 6.28 -2.28 0.57
N PRO A 64 6.53 -3.19 -0.40
CA PRO A 64 6.41 -2.85 -1.81
C PRO A 64 5.07 -2.17 -2.09
N PRO A 65 5.01 -1.15 -2.97
CA PRO A 65 3.78 -0.44 -3.27
C PRO A 65 2.81 -1.29 -4.10
N LEU A 66 1.52 -1.09 -3.88
CA LEU A 66 0.49 -1.48 -4.84
C LEU A 66 0.45 -0.45 -5.97
N TRP A 67 1.03 -0.81 -7.11
CA TRP A 67 1.18 0.08 -8.26
C TRP A 67 -0.15 0.39 -8.96
N PHE A 68 -1.10 -0.53 -8.94
CA PHE A 68 -2.32 -0.43 -9.73
C PHE A 68 -3.52 -0.18 -8.82
N GLY A 69 -4.38 0.73 -9.24
CA GLY A 69 -5.63 1.06 -8.58
C GLY A 69 -6.85 0.82 -9.48
N TRP A 70 -7.98 1.30 -9.04
CA TRP A 70 -9.23 1.24 -9.79
C TRP A 70 -9.51 2.58 -10.47
N SER A 71 -9.25 2.68 -11.77
CA SER A 71 -9.31 3.92 -12.57
C SER A 71 -10.03 3.74 -13.91
N PRO A 72 -11.23 3.13 -13.95
CA PRO A 72 -11.91 2.82 -15.23
C PRO A 72 -12.27 4.07 -16.03
N HIS A 73 -12.54 5.19 -15.36
CA HIS A 73 -12.90 6.45 -16.01
C HIS A 73 -11.72 7.12 -16.74
N HIS A 74 -10.48 6.73 -16.43
CA HIS A 74 -9.27 7.21 -17.13
C HIS A 74 -8.86 6.35 -18.33
N MET A 75 -9.57 5.25 -18.61
CA MET A 75 -9.29 4.36 -19.75
C MET A 75 -9.50 5.01 -21.13
N VAL A 76 -10.10 6.19 -21.19
CA VAL A 76 -10.28 6.98 -22.41
C VAL A 76 -8.96 7.49 -23.02
N ARG A 77 -7.86 7.37 -22.29
CA ARG A 77 -6.52 7.75 -22.74
C ARG A 77 -5.54 6.58 -22.55
N PRO A 78 -4.55 6.42 -23.47
CA PRO A 78 -3.56 5.36 -23.35
C PRO A 78 -2.67 5.53 -22.09
N GLY A 79 -2.15 4.41 -21.60
CA GLY A 79 -1.25 4.36 -20.44
C GLY A 79 -1.95 4.06 -19.10
N THR A 80 -3.27 4.15 -19.00
CA THR A 80 -4.02 3.75 -17.82
C THR A 80 -4.10 2.22 -17.72
N ILE A 81 -3.77 1.68 -16.55
CA ILE A 81 -3.95 0.27 -16.19
C ILE A 81 -4.85 0.22 -14.97
N THR A 82 -6.07 -0.25 -15.14
CA THR A 82 -7.06 -0.35 -14.07
C THR A 82 -7.29 -1.79 -13.65
N ILE A 83 -7.37 -2.03 -12.36
CA ILE A 83 -7.73 -3.32 -11.76
C ILE A 83 -9.13 -3.18 -11.14
N ARG A 84 -9.94 -4.21 -11.23
CA ARG A 84 -11.27 -4.24 -10.59
C ARG A 84 -11.14 -4.20 -9.06
N PRO A 85 -12.16 -3.70 -8.34
CA PRO A 85 -12.12 -3.61 -6.87
C PRO A 85 -11.91 -4.95 -6.17
N GLU A 86 -12.55 -6.03 -6.62
CA GLU A 86 -12.51 -7.33 -5.95
C GLU A 86 -11.08 -7.89 -5.84
N PRO A 87 -10.28 -7.99 -6.92
CA PRO A 87 -8.88 -8.40 -6.82
C PRO A 87 -8.04 -7.47 -5.94
N LEU A 88 -8.31 -6.16 -5.94
CA LEU A 88 -7.58 -5.20 -5.09
C LEU A 88 -7.89 -5.41 -3.60
N ILE A 89 -9.16 -5.69 -3.26
CA ILE A 89 -9.58 -6.02 -1.90
C ILE A 89 -8.89 -7.30 -1.44
N ASP A 90 -8.94 -8.36 -2.24
CA ASP A 90 -8.35 -9.66 -1.88
C ASP A 90 -6.84 -9.57 -1.75
N LEU A 91 -6.15 -8.92 -2.70
CA LEU A 91 -4.70 -8.72 -2.65
C LEU A 91 -4.28 -7.93 -1.40
N THR A 92 -4.98 -6.84 -1.10
CA THR A 92 -4.66 -6.01 0.07
C THR A 92 -4.93 -6.77 1.37
N TYR A 93 -6.01 -7.54 1.42
CA TYR A 93 -6.31 -8.43 2.54
C TYR A 93 -5.21 -9.47 2.76
N ASP A 94 -4.76 -10.15 1.71
CA ASP A 94 -3.70 -11.17 1.78
C ASP A 94 -2.36 -10.56 2.22
N MET A 95 -2.06 -9.33 1.78
CA MET A 95 -0.89 -8.59 2.29
C MET A 95 -1.00 -8.34 3.79
N MET A 96 -2.15 -7.85 4.27
CA MET A 96 -2.38 -7.60 5.70
C MET A 96 -2.33 -8.89 6.53
N ALA A 97 -2.88 -9.99 6.01
CA ALA A 97 -2.80 -11.31 6.65
C ALA A 97 -1.36 -11.79 6.79
N SER A 98 -0.55 -11.62 5.75
CA SER A 98 0.88 -11.97 5.76
C SER A 98 1.67 -11.12 6.77
N LEU A 99 1.43 -9.81 6.79
CA LEU A 99 2.05 -8.89 7.75
C LEU A 99 1.67 -9.26 9.19
N LYS A 100 0.41 -9.58 9.44
CA LYS A 100 -0.08 -10.03 10.74
C LYS A 100 0.62 -11.31 11.20
N ALA A 101 0.79 -12.29 10.30
CA ALA A 101 1.48 -13.54 10.60
C ALA A 101 2.96 -13.32 11.03
N HIS A 102 3.55 -12.20 10.63
CA HIS A 102 4.90 -11.80 11.00
C HIS A 102 4.97 -10.82 12.20
N GLY A 103 3.83 -10.54 12.85
CA GLY A 103 3.79 -9.68 14.04
C GLY A 103 3.60 -8.19 13.76
N LEU A 104 3.19 -7.82 12.54
CA LEU A 104 2.83 -6.46 12.16
C LEU A 104 1.29 -6.35 12.13
N ASP A 105 0.70 -5.85 13.20
CA ASP A 105 -0.74 -5.84 13.43
C ASP A 105 -1.38 -4.43 13.40
N LYS A 106 -0.55 -3.41 13.21
CA LYS A 106 -0.98 -2.01 13.01
C LYS A 106 -0.59 -1.60 11.59
N ILE A 107 -1.56 -1.45 10.72
CA ILE A 107 -1.33 -1.28 9.29
C ILE A 107 -1.83 0.09 8.85
N ILE A 108 -1.01 0.82 8.14
CA ILE A 108 -1.36 2.12 7.57
C ILE A 108 -1.39 1.96 6.04
N LEU A 109 -2.54 2.25 5.43
CA LEU A 109 -2.69 2.31 3.99
C LEU A 109 -2.51 3.76 3.53
N ILE A 110 -1.42 4.08 2.83
CA ILE A 110 -1.20 5.42 2.27
C ILE A 110 -1.70 5.44 0.83
N ASN A 111 -2.79 6.15 0.59
CA ASN A 111 -3.43 6.24 -0.72
C ASN A 111 -2.97 7.47 -1.50
N GLY A 112 -2.32 7.26 -2.64
CA GLY A 112 -1.97 8.31 -3.59
C GLY A 112 -3.05 8.61 -4.64
N HIS A 113 -4.07 7.73 -4.79
CA HIS A 113 -5.14 7.87 -5.77
C HIS A 113 -6.49 8.22 -5.10
N ARG A 114 -6.91 9.45 -5.22
CA ARG A 114 -8.08 10.01 -4.53
C ARG A 114 -9.40 9.35 -4.96
N ILE A 115 -10.37 9.31 -4.05
CA ILE A 115 -11.78 8.92 -4.20
C ILE A 115 -11.96 7.41 -4.49
N VAL A 116 -11.69 6.94 -5.69
CA VAL A 116 -12.07 5.58 -6.12
C VAL A 116 -11.32 4.47 -5.40
N ASN A 117 -10.03 4.66 -5.06
CA ASN A 117 -9.31 3.70 -4.24
C ASN A 117 -9.85 3.64 -2.80
N VAL A 118 -10.30 4.77 -2.26
CA VAL A 118 -10.80 4.85 -0.87
C VAL A 118 -11.90 3.82 -0.61
N VAL A 119 -12.81 3.63 -1.55
CA VAL A 119 -13.98 2.73 -1.38
C VAL A 119 -13.53 1.28 -1.17
N TRP A 120 -12.71 0.74 -2.07
CA TRP A 120 -12.25 -0.64 -1.95
C TRP A 120 -11.24 -0.84 -0.82
N MET A 121 -10.42 0.18 -0.54
CA MET A 121 -9.48 0.15 0.59
C MET A 121 -10.21 0.08 1.94
N GLN A 122 -11.30 0.83 2.11
CA GLN A 122 -12.13 0.75 3.31
C GLN A 122 -12.74 -0.64 3.50
N ILE A 123 -13.23 -1.26 2.42
CA ILE A 123 -13.75 -2.63 2.47
C ILE A 123 -12.66 -3.62 2.88
N ALA A 124 -11.47 -3.53 2.28
CA ALA A 124 -10.34 -4.39 2.62
C ALA A 124 -9.90 -4.21 4.08
N ALA A 125 -9.81 -2.96 4.54
CA ALA A 125 -9.45 -2.61 5.91
C ALA A 125 -10.47 -3.16 6.92
N GLU A 126 -11.76 -2.93 6.70
CA GLU A 126 -12.82 -3.41 7.58
C GLU A 126 -12.85 -4.95 7.65
N ARG A 127 -12.68 -5.62 6.51
CA ARG A 127 -12.58 -7.08 6.48
C ARG A 127 -11.38 -7.57 7.29
N ALA A 128 -10.21 -6.97 7.11
CA ALA A 128 -9.00 -7.35 7.86
C ALA A 128 -9.13 -7.09 9.37
N GLN A 129 -9.74 -5.98 9.77
CA GLN A 129 -10.01 -5.68 11.18
C GLN A 129 -10.89 -6.76 11.82
N ARG A 130 -11.97 -7.16 11.14
CA ARG A 130 -12.90 -8.17 11.66
C ARG A 130 -12.35 -9.58 11.68
N GLU A 131 -11.65 -9.99 10.60
CA GLU A 131 -11.25 -11.38 10.42
C GLU A 131 -9.85 -11.66 10.97
N LEU A 132 -8.94 -10.69 10.93
CA LEU A 132 -7.54 -10.86 11.36
C LEU A 132 -7.26 -10.20 12.73
N GLY A 133 -8.13 -9.30 13.20
CA GLY A 133 -7.90 -8.55 14.43
C GLY A 133 -6.75 -7.56 14.34
N VAL A 134 -6.45 -7.06 13.15
CA VAL A 134 -5.47 -5.97 12.94
C VAL A 134 -6.12 -4.60 13.15
N THR A 135 -5.32 -3.57 13.38
CA THR A 135 -5.74 -2.16 13.31
C THR A 135 -5.33 -1.61 11.96
N VAL A 136 -6.27 -1.05 11.20
CA VAL A 136 -5.98 -0.43 9.88
C VAL A 136 -6.50 1.00 9.87
#